data_783ea36cba2dca1671785d6bdd1d202d
#
_entry.id   783ea36cba2dca1671785d6bdd1d202d
#
_cell.length_a   1.000
_cell.length_b   1.000
_cell.length_c   1.000
_cell.angle_alpha   90.00
_cell.angle_beta   90.00
_cell.angle_gamma   90.00
#
_symmetry.space_group_name_H-M   'P 1'
#
loop_
_entity.id
_entity.type
_entity.pdbx_description
1 polymer ?
#
loop_
_entity_poly.entity_id
_entity_poly.type
_entity_poly.pdbx_seq_one_letter_code
_entity_poly.pdbx_strand_id
1 'polypeptide(L)'
;GFEIERLERIVTSLAKAAQEAGVRISAGDTKVLRRGEGGGVYLATTGVGVRLPGVRPAMGRIADGDILIVSGPVGDHGTAVMLAREEFGLRGDLVSDAGPVMKLTEPLLALEGLRFMRDPTRGGIASIGHEILKATGLGVRFEATVPVREPVQSVCDMLGYDPYYLACEGRVVAILAPDHVDAALDLWHGLPEGRDAVRIGRISAAE
;
A
#
# COMPACT_ATOMS: atom_id res chain seq x y z
N GLY A 1 0.93 33.39 -7.85
CA GLY A 1 0.70 32.12 -8.51
C GLY A 1 1.60 31.04 -7.95
N PHE A 2 1.43 29.80 -8.40
CA PHE A 2 2.35 28.72 -8.04
C PHE A 2 3.71 28.95 -8.72
N GLU A 3 4.81 28.74 -7.99
CA GLU A 3 6.17 28.98 -8.49
C GLU A 3 6.55 27.98 -9.57
N ILE A 4 7.08 28.45 -10.71
CA ILE A 4 7.44 27.59 -11.83
C ILE A 4 8.54 26.61 -11.46
N GLU A 5 9.58 27.03 -10.76
CA GLU A 5 10.67 26.17 -10.31
C GLU A 5 10.16 25.01 -9.41
N ARG A 6 9.16 25.30 -8.58
CA ARG A 6 8.53 24.27 -7.74
C ARG A 6 7.72 23.29 -8.59
N LEU A 7 7.02 23.76 -9.61
CA LEU A 7 6.30 22.90 -10.56
C LEU A 7 7.26 22.01 -11.34
N GLU A 8 8.38 22.55 -11.83
CA GLU A 8 9.41 21.79 -12.54
C GLU A 8 10.00 20.66 -11.69
N ARG A 9 10.27 20.91 -10.40
CA ARG A 9 10.72 19.87 -9.48
C ARG A 9 9.68 18.76 -9.31
N ILE A 10 8.40 19.11 -9.22
CA ILE A 10 7.31 18.13 -9.11
C ILE A 10 7.21 17.29 -10.38
N VAL A 11 7.23 17.91 -11.55
CA VAL A 11 7.17 17.20 -12.84
C VAL A 11 8.40 16.30 -13.05
N THR A 12 9.58 16.76 -12.67
CA THR A 12 10.81 15.97 -12.72
C THR A 12 10.71 14.74 -11.82
N SER A 13 10.19 14.91 -10.59
CA SER A 13 9.95 13.79 -9.67
C SER A 13 8.93 12.80 -10.21
N LEU A 14 7.85 13.29 -10.82
CA LEU A 14 6.84 12.44 -11.48
C LEU A 14 7.44 11.62 -12.62
N ALA A 15 8.26 12.25 -13.47
CA ALA A 15 8.92 11.56 -14.59
C ALA A 15 9.88 10.48 -14.10
N LYS A 16 10.65 10.76 -13.04
CA LYS A 16 11.55 9.78 -12.41
C LYS A 16 10.77 8.60 -11.84
N ALA A 17 9.69 8.84 -11.09
CA ALA A 17 8.85 7.78 -10.53
C ALA A 17 8.22 6.91 -11.62
N ALA A 18 7.76 7.51 -12.72
CA ALA A 18 7.23 6.77 -13.88
C ALA A 18 8.29 5.87 -14.52
N GLN A 19 9.52 6.37 -14.67
CA GLN A 19 10.66 5.59 -15.19
C GLN A 19 11.01 4.43 -14.26
N GLU A 20 11.08 4.66 -12.96
CA GLU A 20 11.36 3.63 -11.95
C GLU A 20 10.27 2.54 -11.92
N ALA A 21 9.01 2.93 -12.13
CA ALA A 21 7.88 2.01 -12.22
C ALA A 21 7.76 1.33 -13.59
N GLY A 22 8.61 1.66 -14.58
CA GLY A 22 8.54 1.10 -15.92
C GLY A 22 7.27 1.50 -16.70
N VAL A 23 6.61 2.60 -16.31
CA VAL A 23 5.40 3.08 -16.96
C VAL A 23 5.67 4.31 -17.81
N ARG A 24 4.89 4.47 -18.88
CA ARG A 24 5.00 5.61 -19.79
C ARG A 24 3.86 6.59 -19.54
N ILE A 25 4.18 7.86 -19.32
CA ILE A 25 3.19 8.93 -19.32
C ILE A 25 2.84 9.22 -20.78
N SER A 26 1.61 8.87 -21.19
CA SER A 26 1.17 8.96 -22.59
C SER A 26 0.40 10.24 -22.88
N ALA A 27 -0.21 10.84 -21.87
CA ALA A 27 -0.97 12.08 -21.99
C ALA A 27 -0.97 12.83 -20.66
N GLY A 28 -1.22 14.11 -20.70
CA GLY A 28 -1.39 14.97 -19.54
C GLY A 28 -2.17 16.22 -19.92
N ASP A 29 -2.79 16.85 -18.93
CA ASP A 29 -3.44 18.14 -19.04
C ASP A 29 -3.17 18.94 -17.77
N THR A 30 -3.15 20.26 -17.91
CA THR A 30 -2.93 21.19 -16.79
C THR A 30 -4.00 22.24 -16.78
N LYS A 31 -4.76 22.29 -15.69
CA LYS A 31 -5.73 23.35 -15.44
C LYS A 31 -5.19 24.32 -14.39
N VAL A 32 -5.13 25.58 -14.76
CA VAL A 32 -4.78 26.66 -13.83
C VAL A 32 -6.05 27.22 -13.21
N LEU A 33 -6.10 27.27 -11.89
CA LEU A 33 -7.19 27.85 -11.12
C LEU A 33 -6.86 29.30 -10.73
N ARG A 34 -7.89 30.08 -10.43
CA ARG A 34 -7.72 31.44 -9.91
C ARG A 34 -7.11 31.39 -8.51
N ARG A 35 -6.45 32.48 -8.13
CA ARG A 35 -5.91 32.61 -6.77
C ARG A 35 -7.03 32.44 -5.73
N GLY A 36 -6.84 31.57 -4.75
CA GLY A 36 -7.81 31.28 -3.70
C GLY A 36 -8.80 30.13 -4.00
N GLU A 37 -8.82 29.61 -5.25
CA GLU A 37 -9.67 28.47 -5.62
C GLU A 37 -9.03 27.11 -5.37
N GLY A 38 -7.78 27.04 -4.90
CA GLY A 38 -7.07 25.80 -4.65
C GLY A 38 -5.88 25.95 -3.69
N GLY A 39 -5.43 24.86 -3.12
CA GLY A 39 -4.36 24.79 -2.11
C GLY A 39 -2.99 24.37 -2.66
N GLY A 40 -2.58 24.86 -3.81
CA GLY A 40 -1.28 24.53 -4.40
C GLY A 40 -1.39 23.69 -5.67
N VAL A 41 -0.87 22.47 -5.70
CA VAL A 41 -0.93 21.55 -6.85
C VAL A 41 -1.67 20.28 -6.47
N TYR A 42 -2.59 19.87 -7.32
CA TYR A 42 -3.27 18.57 -7.24
C TYR A 42 -2.82 17.72 -8.43
N LEU A 43 -2.40 16.49 -8.16
CA LEU A 43 -2.05 15.53 -9.18
C LEU A 43 -3.09 14.40 -9.17
N ALA A 44 -3.63 14.08 -10.34
CA ALA A 44 -4.51 12.95 -10.55
C ALA A 44 -3.93 12.10 -11.69
N THR A 45 -3.82 10.80 -11.48
CA THR A 45 -3.31 9.87 -12.48
C THR A 45 -4.35 8.80 -12.78
N THR A 46 -4.40 8.36 -14.05
CA THR A 46 -5.20 7.23 -14.50
C THR A 46 -4.30 6.28 -15.26
N GLY A 47 -4.26 5.01 -14.84
CA GLY A 47 -3.49 3.98 -15.49
C GLY A 47 -4.36 3.15 -16.45
N VAL A 48 -3.79 2.81 -17.62
CA VAL A 48 -4.35 1.83 -18.56
C VAL A 48 -3.31 0.76 -18.79
N GLY A 49 -3.70 -0.51 -18.67
CA GLY A 49 -2.81 -1.63 -18.86
C GLY A 49 -3.48 -2.81 -19.56
N VAL A 50 -2.67 -3.76 -19.98
CA VAL A 50 -3.14 -5.01 -20.58
C VAL A 50 -3.13 -6.10 -19.52
N ARG A 51 -4.26 -6.79 -19.40
CA ARG A 51 -4.37 -7.91 -18.46
C ARG A 51 -3.55 -9.08 -18.96
N LEU A 52 -2.67 -9.61 -18.11
CA LEU A 52 -1.87 -10.79 -18.43
C LEU A 52 -2.76 -12.04 -18.56
N PRO A 53 -2.54 -12.88 -19.59
CA PRO A 53 -3.27 -14.13 -19.74
C PRO A 53 -3.04 -15.06 -18.53
N GLY A 54 -4.10 -15.74 -18.08
CA GLY A 54 -4.00 -16.71 -16.98
C GLY A 54 -3.96 -16.13 -15.56
N VAL A 55 -3.56 -14.88 -15.39
CA VAL A 55 -3.47 -14.21 -14.09
C VAL A 55 -4.85 -13.70 -13.68
N ARG A 56 -5.37 -14.19 -12.54
CA ARG A 56 -6.74 -13.88 -12.10
C ARG A 56 -6.89 -13.66 -10.58
N PRO A 57 -6.07 -12.82 -9.95
CA PRO A 57 -6.35 -12.47 -8.55
C PRO A 57 -7.71 -11.73 -8.51
N ALA A 58 -8.57 -12.17 -7.60
CA ALA A 58 -9.89 -11.57 -7.41
C ALA A 58 -10.43 -11.90 -6.02
N MET A 59 -11.17 -10.98 -5.41
CA MET A 59 -11.77 -11.21 -4.08
C MET A 59 -12.63 -12.46 -4.03
N GLY A 60 -13.38 -12.77 -5.09
CA GLY A 60 -14.21 -13.98 -5.16
C GLY A 60 -13.44 -15.31 -5.18
N ARG A 61 -12.09 -15.29 -5.21
CA ARG A 61 -11.25 -16.48 -5.06
C ARG A 61 -10.78 -16.72 -3.63
N ILE A 62 -11.00 -15.75 -2.75
CA ILE A 62 -10.64 -15.86 -1.33
C ILE A 62 -11.52 -16.93 -0.70
N ALA A 63 -10.90 -17.83 0.06
CA ALA A 63 -11.56 -18.95 0.72
C ALA A 63 -11.23 -18.98 2.22
N ASP A 64 -12.06 -19.68 2.98
CA ASP A 64 -11.78 -19.96 4.38
C ASP A 64 -10.45 -20.71 4.53
N GLY A 65 -9.65 -20.32 5.50
CA GLY A 65 -8.31 -20.86 5.75
C GLY A 65 -7.19 -20.20 4.95
N ASP A 66 -7.47 -19.37 3.93
CA ASP A 66 -6.45 -18.62 3.20
C ASP A 66 -5.67 -17.70 4.16
N ILE A 67 -4.43 -17.40 3.81
CA ILE A 67 -3.48 -16.67 4.65
C ILE A 67 -3.23 -15.29 4.07
N LEU A 68 -3.18 -14.29 4.97
CA LEU A 68 -2.74 -12.93 4.65
C LEU A 68 -1.25 -12.78 4.96
N ILE A 69 -0.53 -12.19 4.01
CA ILE A 69 0.84 -11.73 4.19
C ILE A 69 0.95 -10.25 3.83
N VAL A 70 1.90 -9.53 4.43
CA VAL A 70 2.25 -8.14 4.09
C VAL A 70 3.71 -8.04 3.75
N SER A 71 4.07 -7.17 2.81
CA SER A 71 5.45 -7.03 2.33
C SER A 71 6.40 -6.30 3.29
N GLY A 72 5.90 -5.76 4.40
CA GLY A 72 6.72 -5.07 5.40
C GLY A 72 5.91 -4.26 6.40
N PRO A 73 6.56 -3.42 7.22
CA PRO A 73 5.91 -2.64 8.27
C PRO A 73 4.79 -1.75 7.76
N VAL A 74 3.73 -1.63 8.56
CA VAL A 74 2.54 -0.83 8.22
C VAL A 74 2.53 0.52 8.94
N GLY A 75 1.83 1.51 8.36
CA GLY A 75 1.57 2.80 8.95
C GLY A 75 2.63 3.87 8.72
N ASP A 76 3.74 3.55 8.06
CA ASP A 76 4.85 4.49 7.83
C ASP A 76 4.40 5.76 7.09
N HIS A 77 3.64 5.60 5.98
CA HIS A 77 3.16 6.76 5.21
C HIS A 77 2.24 7.66 6.02
N GLY A 78 1.21 7.07 6.63
CA GLY A 78 0.23 7.83 7.41
C GLY A 78 0.90 8.63 8.52
N THR A 79 1.83 8.03 9.25
CA THR A 79 2.60 8.69 10.30
C THR A 79 3.53 9.76 9.75
N ALA A 80 4.25 9.49 8.65
CA ALA A 80 5.14 10.48 8.02
C ALA A 80 4.37 11.73 7.55
N VAL A 81 3.15 11.57 7.04
CA VAL A 81 2.28 12.69 6.67
C VAL A 81 1.85 13.50 7.89
N MET A 82 1.47 12.85 9.00
CA MET A 82 1.12 13.55 10.23
C MET A 82 2.30 14.37 10.78
N LEU A 83 3.50 13.78 10.81
CA LEU A 83 4.72 14.47 11.23
C LEU A 83 5.07 15.65 10.31
N ALA A 84 4.94 15.47 8.98
CA ALA A 84 5.25 16.52 8.01
C ALA A 84 4.28 17.72 8.07
N ARG A 85 3.06 17.52 8.54
CA ARG A 85 2.07 18.57 8.75
C ARG A 85 2.25 19.30 10.09
N GLU A 86 3.18 18.83 10.92
CA GLU A 86 3.40 19.33 12.29
C GLU A 86 2.11 19.37 13.12
N GLU A 87 1.14 18.55 12.74
CA GLU A 87 -0.07 18.37 13.52
C GLU A 87 0.34 17.79 14.88
N PHE A 88 -0.19 18.34 15.96
CA PHE A 88 0.12 17.95 17.34
C PHE A 88 1.55 18.29 17.84
N GLY A 89 2.35 19.05 17.11
CA GLY A 89 3.72 19.43 17.51
C GLY A 89 4.72 18.26 17.53
N LEU A 90 4.39 17.14 16.91
CA LEU A 90 5.26 15.99 16.84
C LEU A 90 6.35 16.19 15.77
N ARG A 91 7.56 15.71 16.05
CA ARG A 91 8.71 15.71 15.13
C ARG A 91 9.34 14.34 15.12
N GLY A 92 9.81 13.91 13.95
CA GLY A 92 10.52 12.65 13.80
C GLY A 92 11.05 12.48 12.38
N ASP A 93 12.00 11.58 12.23
CA ASP A 93 12.71 11.29 10.96
C ASP A 93 12.08 10.13 10.19
N LEU A 94 10.84 9.75 10.51
CA LEU A 94 10.16 8.68 9.80
C LEU A 94 9.87 9.09 8.36
N VAL A 95 10.37 8.28 7.43
CA VAL A 95 10.19 8.48 5.99
C VAL A 95 9.00 7.64 5.52
N SER A 96 8.18 8.24 4.64
CA SER A 96 7.10 7.53 3.96
C SER A 96 7.61 6.30 3.21
N ASP A 97 6.83 5.23 3.22
CA ASP A 97 7.07 4.03 2.43
C ASP A 97 6.63 4.16 0.96
N ALA A 98 6.18 5.34 0.52
CA ALA A 98 5.72 5.56 -0.85
C ALA A 98 6.76 5.13 -1.88
N GLY A 99 6.37 4.21 -2.76
CA GLY A 99 7.25 3.66 -3.78
C GLY A 99 6.55 2.69 -4.74
N PRO A 100 7.22 2.36 -5.87
CA PRO A 100 6.69 1.40 -6.83
C PRO A 100 6.56 0.00 -6.23
N VAL A 101 5.41 -0.63 -6.41
CA VAL A 101 5.12 -1.98 -5.88
C VAL A 101 5.26 -3.09 -6.92
N MET A 102 5.69 -2.78 -8.14
CA MET A 102 5.81 -3.75 -9.24
C MET A 102 6.70 -4.93 -8.86
N LYS A 103 7.86 -4.69 -8.26
CA LYS A 103 8.77 -5.74 -7.82
C LYS A 103 8.17 -6.69 -6.79
N LEU A 104 7.22 -6.20 -5.98
CA LEU A 104 6.50 -7.01 -4.99
C LEU A 104 5.35 -7.80 -5.64
N THR A 105 4.67 -7.22 -6.63
CA THR A 105 3.47 -7.82 -7.21
C THR A 105 3.78 -8.84 -8.31
N GLU A 106 4.71 -8.54 -9.23
CA GLU A 106 5.01 -9.39 -10.38
C GLU A 106 5.43 -10.83 -10.02
N PRO A 107 6.33 -11.06 -9.04
CA PRO A 107 6.74 -12.43 -8.69
C PRO A 107 5.58 -13.29 -8.19
N LEU A 108 4.62 -12.69 -7.48
CA LEU A 108 3.47 -13.42 -6.95
C LEU A 108 2.47 -13.84 -8.01
N LEU A 109 2.44 -13.16 -9.17
CA LEU A 109 1.50 -13.48 -10.25
C LEU A 109 1.70 -14.90 -10.84
N ALA A 110 2.88 -15.47 -10.67
CA ALA A 110 3.19 -16.84 -11.10
C ALA A 110 2.70 -17.91 -10.12
N LEU A 111 2.30 -17.54 -8.91
CA LEU A 111 1.85 -18.49 -7.89
C LEU A 111 0.38 -18.87 -8.10
N GLU A 112 0.10 -20.15 -8.33
CA GLU A 112 -1.28 -20.65 -8.51
C GLU A 112 -2.16 -20.40 -7.29
N GLY A 113 -1.54 -20.41 -6.11
CA GLY A 113 -2.20 -20.14 -4.82
C GLY A 113 -2.54 -18.68 -4.57
N LEU A 114 -2.12 -17.74 -5.41
CA LEU A 114 -2.49 -16.34 -5.25
C LEU A 114 -4.00 -16.16 -5.46
N ARG A 115 -4.69 -15.68 -4.41
CA ARG A 115 -6.12 -15.39 -4.43
C ARG A 115 -6.40 -13.95 -4.78
N PHE A 116 -5.76 -13.04 -4.05
CA PHE A 116 -5.97 -11.60 -4.16
C PHE A 116 -4.73 -10.85 -3.67
N MET A 117 -4.51 -9.65 -4.17
CA MET A 117 -3.53 -8.70 -3.62
C MET A 117 -3.95 -7.28 -3.89
N ARG A 118 -3.56 -6.39 -2.98
CA ARG A 118 -3.72 -4.94 -3.12
C ARG A 118 -2.80 -4.17 -2.16
N ASP A 119 -2.71 -2.88 -2.38
CA ASP A 119 -2.07 -1.91 -1.50
C ASP A 119 -2.97 -1.54 -0.31
N PRO A 120 -2.46 -1.45 0.91
CA PRO A 120 -3.19 -0.98 2.10
C PRO A 120 -3.12 0.54 2.23
N THR A 121 -3.64 1.28 1.25
CA THR A 121 -3.64 2.75 1.21
C THR A 121 -4.65 3.33 2.21
N ARG A 122 -5.69 3.99 1.75
CA ARG A 122 -6.68 4.64 2.62
C ARG A 122 -7.34 3.65 3.58
N GLY A 123 -7.19 3.89 4.88
CA GLY A 123 -7.72 3.05 5.95
C GLY A 123 -6.90 1.78 6.22
N GLY A 124 -5.67 1.69 5.66
CA GLY A 124 -4.70 0.67 5.98
C GLY A 124 -5.15 -0.77 5.75
N ILE A 125 -4.55 -1.69 6.50
CA ILE A 125 -4.89 -3.12 6.44
C ILE A 125 -6.29 -3.41 7.02
N ALA A 126 -6.78 -2.57 7.93
CA ALA A 126 -8.12 -2.72 8.49
C ALA A 126 -9.20 -2.58 7.42
N SER A 127 -9.06 -1.61 6.50
CA SER A 127 -9.99 -1.45 5.38
C SER A 127 -10.01 -2.66 4.46
N ILE A 128 -8.88 -3.32 4.24
CA ILE A 128 -8.82 -4.58 3.46
C ILE A 128 -9.68 -5.65 4.12
N GLY A 129 -9.60 -5.80 5.45
CA GLY A 129 -10.45 -6.74 6.19
C GLY A 129 -11.94 -6.47 5.99
N HIS A 130 -12.37 -5.21 6.08
CA HIS A 130 -13.75 -4.82 5.84
C HIS A 130 -14.22 -5.05 4.39
N GLU A 131 -13.35 -4.77 3.41
CA GLU A 131 -13.66 -5.01 2.00
C GLU A 131 -13.82 -6.50 1.71
N ILE A 132 -12.96 -7.35 2.28
CA ILE A 132 -13.07 -8.82 2.17
C ILE A 132 -14.39 -9.29 2.76
N LEU A 133 -14.71 -8.88 3.98
CA LEU A 133 -15.97 -9.25 4.64
C LEU A 133 -17.17 -8.85 3.79
N LYS A 134 -17.19 -7.63 3.29
CA LYS A 134 -18.29 -7.13 2.44
C LYS A 134 -18.44 -7.89 1.13
N ALA A 135 -17.31 -8.29 0.52
CA ALA A 135 -17.31 -8.93 -0.80
C ALA A 135 -17.56 -10.44 -0.74
N THR A 136 -17.15 -11.11 0.34
CA THR A 136 -17.10 -12.57 0.43
C THR A 136 -17.95 -13.16 1.57
N GLY A 137 -18.31 -12.36 2.56
CA GLY A 137 -18.90 -12.83 3.82
C GLY A 137 -17.89 -13.48 4.77
N LEU A 138 -16.61 -13.51 4.41
CA LEU A 138 -15.52 -14.06 5.25
C LEU A 138 -14.85 -12.96 6.05
N GLY A 139 -14.48 -13.24 7.29
CA GLY A 139 -13.73 -12.35 8.16
C GLY A 139 -12.22 -12.49 7.98
N VAL A 140 -11.49 -11.50 8.52
CA VAL A 140 -10.03 -11.55 8.66
C VAL A 140 -9.69 -11.57 10.14
N ARG A 141 -8.96 -12.60 10.56
CA ARG A 141 -8.36 -12.64 11.90
C ARG A 141 -6.91 -12.22 11.78
N PHE A 142 -6.58 -11.01 12.24
CA PHE A 142 -5.20 -10.54 12.32
C PHE A 142 -4.46 -11.24 13.45
N GLU A 143 -3.18 -11.54 13.22
CA GLU A 143 -2.27 -12.13 14.21
C GLU A 143 -1.42 -10.99 14.83
N ALA A 144 -0.86 -11.25 16.01
CA ALA A 144 -0.01 -10.27 16.74
C ALA A 144 1.33 -9.96 16.05
N THR A 145 1.58 -10.57 14.91
CA THR A 145 2.81 -10.43 14.13
C THR A 145 2.79 -9.33 13.09
N VAL A 146 1.72 -8.52 13.01
CA VAL A 146 1.70 -7.38 12.07
C VAL A 146 2.86 -6.43 12.41
N PRO A 147 3.82 -6.23 11.48
CA PRO A 147 4.99 -5.43 11.79
C PRO A 147 4.63 -3.93 11.81
N VAL A 148 4.94 -3.28 12.92
CA VAL A 148 4.79 -1.83 13.11
C VAL A 148 6.11 -1.30 13.63
N ARG A 149 6.64 -0.23 13.01
CA ARG A 149 7.88 0.39 13.49
C ARG A 149 7.66 1.15 14.79
N GLU A 150 8.66 1.17 15.63
CA GLU A 150 8.61 1.85 16.93
C GLU A 150 8.15 3.32 16.84
N PRO A 151 8.63 4.16 15.89
CA PRO A 151 8.12 5.53 15.75
C PRO A 151 6.63 5.60 15.39
N VAL A 152 6.12 4.66 14.58
CA VAL A 152 4.70 4.56 14.24
C VAL A 152 3.89 4.21 15.47
N GLN A 153 4.32 3.18 16.22
CA GLN A 153 3.66 2.75 17.44
C GLN A 153 3.62 3.88 18.47
N SER A 154 4.73 4.58 18.69
CA SER A 154 4.81 5.71 19.62
C SER A 154 3.84 6.84 19.29
N VAL A 155 3.71 7.20 18.00
CA VAL A 155 2.74 8.23 17.58
C VAL A 155 1.30 7.74 17.78
N CYS A 156 1.03 6.48 17.46
CA CYS A 156 -0.29 5.88 17.67
C CYS A 156 -0.67 5.86 19.14
N ASP A 157 0.24 5.46 20.02
CA ASP A 157 0.00 5.42 21.47
C ASP A 157 -0.28 6.82 22.06
N MET A 158 0.45 7.84 21.59
CA MET A 158 0.25 9.23 22.02
C MET A 158 -1.09 9.81 21.57
N LEU A 159 -1.53 9.48 20.36
CA LEU A 159 -2.71 10.07 19.74
C LEU A 159 -3.98 9.20 19.85
N GLY A 160 -3.86 7.97 20.37
CA GLY A 160 -4.96 7.02 20.45
C GLY A 160 -5.36 6.45 19.08
N TYR A 161 -4.43 6.36 18.14
CA TYR A 161 -4.66 5.74 16.84
C TYR A 161 -4.27 4.26 16.86
N ASP A 162 -4.91 3.50 15.97
CA ASP A 162 -4.54 2.12 15.69
C ASP A 162 -3.73 2.09 14.37
N PRO A 163 -2.48 1.58 14.38
CA PRO A 163 -1.62 1.53 13.20
C PRO A 163 -2.22 0.76 12.04
N TYR A 164 -3.17 -0.15 12.28
CA TYR A 164 -3.84 -0.92 11.23
C TYR A 164 -4.72 -0.07 10.30
N TYR A 165 -5.12 1.12 10.76
CA TYR A 165 -5.89 2.09 9.95
C TYR A 165 -5.01 3.10 9.21
N LEU A 166 -3.70 3.13 9.50
CA LEU A 166 -2.79 4.08 8.86
C LEU A 166 -2.43 3.63 7.44
N ALA A 167 -2.38 4.62 6.54
CA ALA A 167 -2.07 4.37 5.14
C ALA A 167 -0.62 3.92 4.93
N CYS A 168 -0.46 2.99 3.98
CA CYS A 168 0.83 2.59 3.41
C CYS A 168 0.77 2.81 1.90
N GLU A 169 1.82 3.38 1.31
CA GLU A 169 1.86 3.77 -0.11
C GLU A 169 2.94 3.01 -0.91
N GLY A 170 3.62 2.06 -0.25
CA GLY A 170 4.63 1.19 -0.86
C GLY A 170 4.57 -0.25 -0.34
N ARG A 171 3.46 -0.64 0.28
CA ARG A 171 3.24 -2.00 0.76
C ARG A 171 2.21 -2.74 -0.06
N VAL A 172 2.31 -4.06 -0.05
CA VAL A 172 1.35 -4.97 -0.67
C VAL A 172 0.87 -5.96 0.38
N VAL A 173 -0.44 -6.13 0.46
CA VAL A 173 -1.08 -7.26 1.15
C VAL A 173 -1.47 -8.29 0.10
N ALA A 174 -1.07 -9.54 0.31
CA ALA A 174 -1.47 -10.65 -0.55
C ALA A 174 -2.19 -11.72 0.26
N ILE A 175 -3.14 -12.38 -0.38
CA ILE A 175 -3.92 -13.49 0.17
C ILE A 175 -3.64 -14.71 -0.68
N LEU A 176 -3.20 -15.79 -0.03
CA LEU A 176 -2.76 -17.01 -0.68
C LEU A 176 -3.36 -18.25 -0.01
N ALA A 177 -3.45 -19.32 -0.80
CA ALA A 177 -3.65 -20.65 -0.25
C ALA A 177 -2.51 -21.01 0.70
N PRO A 178 -2.76 -21.74 1.83
CA PRO A 178 -1.78 -21.99 2.87
C PRO A 178 -0.46 -22.59 2.39
N ASP A 179 -0.51 -23.51 1.44
CA ASP A 179 0.62 -24.23 0.87
C ASP A 179 1.51 -23.40 -0.08
N HIS A 180 1.11 -22.16 -0.40
CA HIS A 180 1.87 -21.23 -1.24
C HIS A 180 2.47 -20.04 -0.46
N VAL A 181 2.24 -19.96 0.86
CA VAL A 181 2.65 -18.81 1.69
C VAL A 181 4.17 -18.73 1.80
N ASP A 182 4.83 -19.84 2.09
CA ASP A 182 6.29 -19.86 2.28
C ASP A 182 6.99 -19.45 0.96
N ALA A 183 6.54 -19.98 -0.17
CA ALA A 183 7.08 -19.60 -1.48
C ALA A 183 6.88 -18.10 -1.79
N ALA A 184 5.74 -17.52 -1.39
CA ALA A 184 5.49 -16.08 -1.56
C ALA A 184 6.39 -15.23 -0.66
N LEU A 185 6.58 -15.64 0.60
CA LEU A 185 7.48 -14.96 1.53
C LEU A 185 8.94 -15.06 1.08
N ASP A 186 9.39 -16.21 0.59
CA ASP A 186 10.75 -16.39 0.05
C ASP A 186 11.00 -15.45 -1.14
N LEU A 187 10.02 -15.31 -2.05
CA LEU A 187 10.11 -14.36 -3.16
C LEU A 187 10.25 -12.92 -2.66
N TRP A 188 9.48 -12.52 -1.65
CA TRP A 188 9.56 -11.18 -1.09
C TRP A 188 10.84 -10.95 -0.28
N HIS A 189 11.27 -11.90 0.55
CA HIS A 189 12.50 -11.79 1.33
C HIS A 189 13.75 -11.64 0.45
N GLY A 190 13.71 -12.11 -0.79
CA GLY A 190 14.76 -11.87 -1.78
C GLY A 190 14.83 -10.43 -2.31
N LEU A 191 13.88 -9.56 -1.94
CA LEU A 191 13.78 -8.17 -2.39
C LEU A 191 14.04 -7.22 -1.22
N PRO A 192 14.78 -6.11 -1.43
CA PRO A 192 14.95 -5.09 -0.38
C PRO A 192 13.63 -4.55 0.16
N GLU A 193 12.64 -4.37 -0.70
CA GLU A 193 11.31 -3.83 -0.37
C GLU A 193 10.45 -4.82 0.43
N GLY A 194 10.75 -6.13 0.32
CA GLY A 194 9.99 -7.21 0.96
C GLY A 194 10.74 -7.96 2.07
N ARG A 195 11.94 -7.53 2.45
CA ARG A 195 12.78 -8.23 3.43
C ARG A 195 12.11 -8.45 4.81
N ASP A 196 11.20 -7.54 5.17
CA ASP A 196 10.45 -7.59 6.44
C ASP A 196 9.04 -8.17 6.23
N ALA A 197 8.82 -8.89 5.13
CA ALA A 197 7.54 -9.51 4.82
C ALA A 197 7.20 -10.60 5.84
N VAL A 198 5.93 -10.65 6.25
CA VAL A 198 5.46 -11.65 7.21
C VAL A 198 4.01 -12.02 6.95
N ARG A 199 3.62 -13.15 7.48
CA ARG A 199 2.23 -13.53 7.67
C ARG A 199 1.60 -12.64 8.73
N ILE A 200 0.41 -12.11 8.45
CA ILE A 200 -0.30 -11.19 9.35
C ILE A 200 -1.70 -11.65 9.75
N GLY A 201 -2.19 -12.72 9.15
CA GLY A 201 -3.53 -13.19 9.51
C GLY A 201 -4.03 -14.33 8.65
N ARG A 202 -5.28 -14.69 8.93
CA ARG A 202 -6.00 -15.77 8.26
C ARG A 202 -7.42 -15.33 7.92
N ILE A 203 -7.92 -15.82 6.79
CA ILE A 203 -9.33 -15.73 6.44
C ILE A 203 -10.10 -16.79 7.24
N SER A 204 -11.21 -16.40 7.82
CA SER A 204 -12.13 -17.30 8.53
C SER A 204 -13.57 -16.94 8.25
N ALA A 205 -14.47 -17.91 8.43
CA ALA A 205 -15.90 -17.59 8.48
C ALA A 205 -16.14 -16.49 9.51
N ALA A 206 -16.98 -15.50 9.17
CA ALA A 206 -17.38 -14.48 10.13
C ALA A 206 -18.23 -15.14 11.23
N GLU A 207 -17.87 -14.92 12.49
CA GLU A 207 -18.64 -15.35 13.65
C GLU A 207 -19.88 -14.47 13.84
#